data_8b3ce2889d68229f0c205d7ffc13f80d
#
_entry.id   8b3ce2889d68229f0c205d7ffc13f80d
#
_cell.length_a   1.000
_cell.length_b   1.000
_cell.length_c   1.000
_cell.angle_alpha   90.00
_cell.angle_beta   90.00
_cell.angle_gamma   90.00
#
_symmetry.space_group_name_H-M   'P 1'
#
loop_
_entity.id
_entity.type
_entity.pdbx_description
1 polymer ?
#
loop_
_entity_poly.entity_id
_entity_poly.type
_entity_poly.pdbx_seq_one_letter_code
_entity_poly.pdbx_strand_id
1 'polypeptide(L)'
;MGTKADLIFIPSPGAGHLISAVEIAKLIINRDERLSISVLIMKLPMDFGIQSYIQSLSSTPRLHFVDITVDDETSSALLSNKESYFMNFIQAHKQKVRDFLNNSNSNLAGFVLDMFCTSMIDVANEFDVASYIFFTSNAAFLALCFHFESLRKEHQVDTSKYRDSDQEFITIPGFKNLYPTKFLPVLATDQTARTKMFFDSVTRFKETKGILINTFAELEPFAIQSLSVQKIYPVGPVVNLGEEGHGRNSQSETESIVKWLDEQPESSVVFLCFGSMGSFDTQQVKEIAIALECSGYRFLWSLRRPPPKGKIELPGEYEDVREVLPEGFIERTNGVGKIIGWAPQVAILSHPSVGGFVSHCGWNSVLESLSFGVPIATWPLYAEQQMNAFELVRELGLAVEIRMDYFKDFEGNNEPVDIVGADEIERGIRQLMADGDQNEIRKKAKEMKEKSSEAMKEGGSSYASLGLLIQDVISNIS
;
A
#
# COMPACT_ATOMS: atom_id res chain seq x y z
N MET A 1 3.27 -35.47 -17.42
CA MET A 1 3.77 -34.44 -16.48
C MET A 1 3.94 -33.18 -17.32
N GLY A 2 3.24 -32.08 -17.00
CA GLY A 2 3.39 -30.81 -17.73
C GLY A 2 4.80 -30.24 -17.55
N THR A 3 5.26 -29.46 -18.54
CA THR A 3 6.56 -28.78 -18.49
C THR A 3 6.59 -27.83 -17.30
N LYS A 4 7.58 -27.96 -16.43
CA LYS A 4 7.78 -27.01 -15.31
C LYS A 4 8.39 -25.73 -15.85
N ALA A 5 7.92 -24.59 -15.36
CA ALA A 5 8.39 -23.28 -15.76
C ALA A 5 8.52 -22.32 -14.58
N ASP A 6 9.43 -21.35 -14.72
CA ASP A 6 9.70 -20.34 -13.72
C ASP A 6 9.06 -19.00 -14.11
N LEU A 7 8.33 -18.39 -13.18
CA LEU A 7 7.75 -17.07 -13.30
C LEU A 7 8.58 -16.09 -12.45
N ILE A 8 9.14 -15.08 -13.10
CA ILE A 8 10.06 -14.15 -12.45
C ILE A 8 9.29 -12.95 -11.88
N PHE A 9 9.38 -12.73 -10.58
CA PHE A 9 8.82 -11.57 -9.92
C PHE A 9 9.91 -10.53 -9.66
N ILE A 10 9.65 -9.28 -10.04
CA ILE A 10 10.56 -8.15 -9.79
C ILE A 10 9.78 -7.06 -9.06
N PRO A 11 9.66 -7.17 -7.72
CA PRO A 11 9.06 -6.12 -6.91
C PRO A 11 9.97 -4.89 -6.85
N SER A 12 9.39 -3.70 -6.77
CA SER A 12 10.18 -2.50 -6.45
C SER A 12 10.68 -2.56 -5.00
N PRO A 13 11.79 -1.88 -4.70
CA PRO A 13 12.34 -1.89 -3.35
C PRO A 13 11.38 -1.19 -2.38
N GLY A 14 11.05 -1.88 -1.30
CA GLY A 14 10.13 -1.44 -0.25
C GLY A 14 9.26 -2.59 0.27
N ALA A 15 9.05 -2.62 1.59
CA ALA A 15 8.36 -3.73 2.24
C ALA A 15 6.95 -3.96 1.69
N GLY A 16 6.15 -2.90 1.48
CA GLY A 16 4.78 -3.02 1.00
C GLY A 16 4.67 -3.66 -0.39
N HIS A 17 5.59 -3.34 -1.30
CA HIS A 17 5.64 -3.91 -2.65
C HIS A 17 6.12 -5.36 -2.65
N LEU A 18 7.22 -5.64 -1.93
CA LEU A 18 7.76 -7.00 -1.83
C LEU A 18 6.76 -7.96 -1.19
N ILE A 19 6.16 -7.59 -0.07
CA ILE A 19 5.21 -8.46 0.64
C ILE A 19 4.01 -8.78 -0.25
N SER A 20 3.41 -7.78 -0.89
CA SER A 20 2.29 -8.00 -1.81
C SER A 20 2.69 -8.91 -2.99
N ALA A 21 3.91 -8.73 -3.55
CA ALA A 21 4.42 -9.58 -4.62
C ALA A 21 4.64 -11.03 -4.17
N VAL A 22 5.11 -11.24 -2.95
CA VAL A 22 5.30 -12.57 -2.37
C VAL A 22 3.97 -13.24 -2.07
N GLU A 23 2.99 -12.51 -1.54
CA GLU A 23 1.67 -13.09 -1.25
C GLU A 23 0.95 -13.52 -2.53
N ILE A 24 0.97 -12.72 -3.62
CA ILE A 24 0.41 -13.17 -4.89
C ILE A 24 1.20 -14.34 -5.48
N ALA A 25 2.53 -14.37 -5.32
CA ALA A 25 3.36 -15.49 -5.73
C ALA A 25 2.95 -16.80 -5.03
N LYS A 26 2.71 -16.76 -3.72
CA LYS A 26 2.20 -17.89 -2.92
C LYS A 26 0.84 -18.38 -3.43
N LEU A 27 -0.08 -17.48 -3.76
CA LEU A 27 -1.38 -17.84 -4.34
C LEU A 27 -1.23 -18.57 -5.69
N ILE A 28 -0.31 -18.12 -6.55
CA ILE A 28 -0.05 -18.74 -7.86
C ILE A 28 0.53 -20.15 -7.70
N ILE A 29 1.60 -20.30 -6.91
CA ILE A 29 2.25 -21.62 -6.74
C ILE A 29 1.36 -22.64 -6.03
N ASN A 30 0.51 -22.21 -5.13
CA ASN A 30 -0.42 -23.09 -4.45
C ASN A 30 -1.54 -23.59 -5.38
N ARG A 31 -1.80 -22.85 -6.45
CA ARG A 31 -2.87 -23.19 -7.39
C ARG A 31 -2.41 -23.99 -8.61
N ASP A 32 -1.15 -23.86 -9.02
CA ASP A 32 -0.61 -24.61 -10.16
C ASP A 32 0.78 -25.17 -9.85
N GLU A 33 0.88 -26.50 -9.86
CA GLU A 33 2.13 -27.22 -9.55
C GLU A 33 3.20 -27.12 -10.66
N ARG A 34 2.83 -26.68 -11.86
CA ARG A 34 3.74 -26.49 -12.99
C ARG A 34 4.61 -25.25 -12.85
N LEU A 35 4.20 -24.29 -12.01
CA LEU A 35 4.91 -23.05 -11.80
C LEU A 35 5.83 -23.10 -10.59
N SER A 36 7.04 -22.58 -10.74
CA SER A 36 7.91 -22.09 -9.68
C SER A 36 8.07 -20.58 -9.81
N ILE A 37 8.42 -19.90 -8.75
CA ILE A 37 8.58 -18.45 -8.76
C ILE A 37 9.93 -18.07 -8.21
N SER A 38 10.68 -17.27 -8.97
CA SER A 38 11.90 -16.60 -8.52
C SER A 38 11.62 -15.11 -8.28
N VAL A 39 11.76 -14.68 -7.04
CA VAL A 39 11.59 -13.27 -6.64
C VAL A 39 12.97 -12.61 -6.62
N LEU A 40 13.21 -11.68 -7.55
CA LEU A 40 14.46 -10.94 -7.65
C LEU A 40 14.41 -9.71 -6.75
N ILE A 41 15.29 -9.65 -5.76
CA ILE A 41 15.24 -8.66 -4.69
C ILE A 41 16.30 -7.59 -4.89
N MET A 42 15.85 -6.33 -4.96
CA MET A 42 16.66 -5.14 -4.93
C MET A 42 16.63 -4.54 -3.52
N LYS A 43 17.76 -4.54 -2.81
CA LYS A 43 17.86 -4.01 -1.45
C LYS A 43 18.23 -2.53 -1.47
N LEU A 44 17.42 -1.71 -0.82
CA LEU A 44 17.82 -0.35 -0.48
C LEU A 44 18.86 -0.39 0.65
N PRO A 45 19.72 0.66 0.77
CA PRO A 45 20.67 0.76 1.88
C PRO A 45 20.00 0.76 3.26
N MET A 46 18.69 1.04 3.31
CA MET A 46 17.88 1.02 4.52
C MET A 46 17.17 -0.32 4.64
N ASP A 47 17.43 -1.07 5.70
CA ASP A 47 16.71 -2.31 5.98
C ASP A 47 15.31 -2.01 6.54
N PHE A 48 14.29 -2.48 5.83
CA PHE A 48 12.87 -2.38 6.20
C PHE A 48 12.36 -3.64 6.93
N GLY A 49 13.25 -4.46 7.50
CA GLY A 49 12.89 -5.78 8.07
C GLY A 49 12.67 -6.86 7.00
N ILE A 50 13.08 -6.59 5.77
CA ILE A 50 12.91 -7.48 4.60
C ILE A 50 13.65 -8.79 4.78
N GLN A 51 14.83 -8.76 5.41
CA GLN A 51 15.67 -9.95 5.59
C GLN A 51 15.00 -11.01 6.46
N SER A 52 14.43 -10.62 7.60
CA SER A 52 13.73 -11.55 8.50
C SER A 52 12.48 -12.13 7.82
N TYR A 53 11.74 -11.32 7.07
CA TYR A 53 10.59 -11.78 6.29
C TYR A 53 11.00 -12.81 5.22
N ILE A 54 12.07 -12.57 4.46
CA ILE A 54 12.58 -13.54 3.48
C ILE A 54 13.05 -14.83 4.14
N GLN A 55 13.73 -14.73 5.30
CA GLN A 55 14.20 -15.89 6.04
C GLN A 55 13.05 -16.78 6.53
N SER A 56 11.94 -16.18 6.99
CA SER A 56 10.76 -16.93 7.41
C SER A 56 10.14 -17.77 6.29
N LEU A 57 10.28 -17.33 5.04
CA LEU A 57 9.72 -17.97 3.85
C LEU A 57 10.71 -18.89 3.11
N SER A 58 11.94 -19.04 3.59
CA SER A 58 12.99 -19.81 2.91
C SER A 58 12.66 -21.30 2.70
N SER A 59 11.72 -21.85 3.46
CA SER A 59 11.24 -23.23 3.35
C SER A 59 10.03 -23.41 2.44
N THR A 60 9.50 -22.33 1.83
CA THR A 60 8.31 -22.42 0.95
C THR A 60 8.70 -23.12 -0.35
N PRO A 61 8.10 -24.28 -0.67
CA PRO A 61 8.43 -25.01 -1.89
C PRO A 61 8.15 -24.19 -3.15
N ARG A 62 9.04 -24.25 -4.14
CA ARG A 62 8.89 -23.58 -5.44
C ARG A 62 8.86 -22.04 -5.39
N LEU A 63 9.22 -21.44 -4.26
CA LEU A 63 9.41 -20.00 -4.09
C LEU A 63 10.88 -19.75 -3.78
N HIS A 64 11.57 -19.03 -4.64
CA HIS A 64 13.00 -18.77 -4.56
C HIS A 64 13.26 -17.27 -4.45
N PHE A 65 14.14 -16.88 -3.55
CA PHE A 65 14.55 -15.48 -3.39
C PHE A 65 15.98 -15.30 -3.91
N VAL A 66 16.16 -14.38 -4.82
CA VAL A 66 17.45 -14.09 -5.46
C VAL A 66 17.83 -12.65 -5.23
N ASP A 67 18.95 -12.42 -4.57
CA ASP A 67 19.52 -11.11 -4.36
C ASP A 67 20.20 -10.63 -5.64
N ILE A 68 19.70 -9.54 -6.22
CA ILE A 68 20.27 -8.90 -7.40
C ILE A 68 20.84 -7.51 -7.09
N THR A 69 21.04 -7.19 -5.81
CA THR A 69 21.45 -5.85 -5.36
C THR A 69 22.79 -5.44 -6.02
N VAL A 70 22.84 -4.21 -6.47
CA VAL A 70 24.09 -3.57 -6.95
C VAL A 70 24.99 -3.22 -5.78
N ASP A 71 26.27 -2.99 -6.06
CA ASP A 71 27.24 -2.64 -5.02
C ASP A 71 26.95 -1.28 -4.35
N ASP A 72 27.52 -1.08 -3.15
CA ASP A 72 27.29 0.09 -2.32
C ASP A 72 27.78 1.39 -2.97
N GLU A 73 28.81 1.33 -3.82
CA GLU A 73 29.35 2.48 -4.53
C GLU A 73 28.33 2.98 -5.55
N THR A 74 27.77 2.07 -6.35
CA THR A 74 26.69 2.36 -7.31
C THR A 74 25.46 2.91 -6.58
N SER A 75 25.03 2.26 -5.50
CA SER A 75 23.88 2.70 -4.70
C SER A 75 24.09 4.12 -4.14
N SER A 76 25.27 4.41 -3.60
CA SER A 76 25.62 5.71 -3.02
C SER A 76 25.68 6.81 -4.08
N ALA A 77 26.23 6.52 -5.27
CA ALA A 77 26.26 7.47 -6.38
C ALA A 77 24.85 7.85 -6.86
N LEU A 78 23.91 6.90 -6.88
CA LEU A 78 22.53 7.16 -7.25
C LEU A 78 21.78 8.04 -6.23
N LEU A 79 22.09 7.93 -4.94
CA LEU A 79 21.50 8.75 -3.87
C LEU A 79 21.76 10.27 -4.03
N SER A 80 22.76 10.66 -4.80
CA SER A 80 23.09 12.08 -5.03
C SER A 80 21.99 12.84 -5.79
N ASN A 81 21.16 12.16 -6.58
CA ASN A 81 20.03 12.75 -7.32
C ASN A 81 18.70 12.36 -6.69
N LYS A 82 18.25 13.14 -5.70
CA LYS A 82 17.04 12.86 -4.91
C LYS A 82 15.75 12.74 -5.74
N GLU A 83 15.61 13.51 -6.83
CA GLU A 83 14.37 13.54 -7.62
C GLU A 83 14.14 12.26 -8.45
N SER A 84 15.20 11.65 -8.95
CA SER A 84 15.13 10.46 -9.83
C SER A 84 15.72 9.20 -9.19
N TYR A 85 16.19 9.29 -7.94
CA TYR A 85 16.89 8.21 -7.25
C TYR A 85 16.16 6.86 -7.39
N PHE A 86 14.88 6.80 -7.06
CA PHE A 86 14.13 5.55 -7.00
C PHE A 86 14.07 4.83 -8.35
N MET A 87 13.74 5.56 -9.41
CA MET A 87 13.64 4.99 -10.76
C MET A 87 15.01 4.63 -11.32
N ASN A 88 16.02 5.48 -11.10
CA ASN A 88 17.40 5.22 -11.52
C ASN A 88 17.99 4.01 -10.77
N PHE A 89 17.66 3.85 -9.49
CA PHE A 89 18.04 2.68 -8.71
C PHE A 89 17.48 1.39 -9.33
N ILE A 90 16.19 1.34 -9.65
CA ILE A 90 15.59 0.18 -10.33
C ILE A 90 16.29 -0.09 -11.66
N GLN A 91 16.50 0.96 -12.47
CA GLN A 91 17.14 0.82 -13.78
C GLN A 91 18.58 0.29 -13.70
N ALA A 92 19.34 0.63 -12.67
CA ALA A 92 20.70 0.15 -12.46
C ALA A 92 20.77 -1.38 -12.29
N HIS A 93 19.68 -2.01 -11.87
CA HIS A 93 19.61 -3.47 -11.68
C HIS A 93 19.37 -4.28 -12.98
N LYS A 94 19.11 -3.62 -14.13
CA LYS A 94 18.82 -4.32 -15.40
C LYS A 94 19.92 -5.33 -15.78
N GLN A 95 21.20 -4.98 -15.57
CA GLN A 95 22.31 -5.89 -15.89
C GLN A 95 22.30 -7.13 -14.97
N LYS A 96 21.99 -6.97 -13.69
CA LYS A 96 21.87 -8.09 -12.76
C LYS A 96 20.73 -9.05 -13.13
N VAL A 97 19.61 -8.52 -13.64
CA VAL A 97 18.51 -9.34 -14.18
C VAL A 97 18.97 -10.12 -15.42
N ARG A 98 19.69 -9.49 -16.37
CA ARG A 98 20.27 -10.18 -17.53
C ARG A 98 21.23 -11.29 -17.10
N ASP A 99 22.12 -11.01 -16.14
CA ASP A 99 23.10 -11.98 -15.65
C ASP A 99 22.39 -13.18 -15.02
N PHE A 100 21.31 -12.95 -14.25
CA PHE A 100 20.48 -14.00 -13.69
C PHE A 100 19.88 -14.88 -14.78
N LEU A 101 19.28 -14.29 -15.82
CA LEU A 101 18.65 -15.03 -16.91
C LEU A 101 19.66 -15.83 -17.73
N ASN A 102 20.82 -15.25 -18.05
CA ASN A 102 21.89 -15.94 -18.79
C ASN A 102 22.45 -17.15 -18.04
N ASN A 103 22.40 -17.14 -16.71
CA ASN A 103 22.86 -18.25 -15.88
C ASN A 103 21.72 -19.23 -15.50
N SER A 104 20.48 -18.91 -15.83
CA SER A 104 19.33 -19.77 -15.57
C SER A 104 19.11 -20.74 -16.72
N ASN A 105 18.96 -22.02 -16.38
CA ASN A 105 18.51 -23.05 -17.34
C ASN A 105 17.00 -23.29 -17.26
N SER A 106 16.26 -22.42 -16.60
CA SER A 106 14.83 -22.57 -16.39
C SER A 106 14.04 -22.22 -17.64
N ASN A 107 12.97 -22.97 -17.91
CA ASN A 107 11.97 -22.57 -18.89
C ASN A 107 11.18 -21.39 -18.29
N LEU A 108 11.19 -20.24 -18.95
CA LEU A 108 10.59 -19.00 -18.42
C LEU A 108 9.13 -18.89 -18.85
N ALA A 109 8.23 -18.74 -17.87
CA ALA A 109 6.80 -18.54 -18.10
C ALA A 109 6.42 -17.06 -18.30
N GLY A 110 7.20 -16.14 -17.76
CA GLY A 110 6.96 -14.71 -17.85
C GLY A 110 7.63 -13.91 -16.75
N PHE A 111 7.47 -12.60 -16.83
CA PHE A 111 7.84 -11.64 -15.81
C PHE A 111 6.59 -11.03 -15.19
N VAL A 112 6.55 -10.90 -13.86
CA VAL A 112 5.59 -10.08 -13.12
C VAL A 112 6.36 -8.92 -12.52
N LEU A 113 6.15 -7.75 -13.07
CA LEU A 113 6.90 -6.54 -12.77
C LEU A 113 6.05 -5.63 -11.87
N ASP A 114 6.61 -5.15 -10.80
CA ASP A 114 5.98 -4.06 -10.04
C ASP A 114 5.76 -2.82 -10.93
N MET A 115 4.75 -2.01 -10.61
CA MET A 115 4.37 -0.82 -11.38
C MET A 115 5.52 0.17 -11.63
N PHE A 116 6.54 0.18 -10.80
CA PHE A 116 7.74 1.01 -10.98
C PHE A 116 8.87 0.29 -11.74
N CYS A 117 8.77 -1.02 -11.95
CA CYS A 117 9.83 -1.83 -12.58
C CYS A 117 9.71 -1.94 -14.11
N THR A 118 9.02 -1.02 -14.78
CA THR A 118 8.76 -1.07 -16.23
C THR A 118 10.01 -1.03 -17.10
N SER A 119 11.14 -0.54 -16.60
CA SER A 119 12.42 -0.62 -17.30
C SER A 119 12.87 -2.08 -17.54
N MET A 120 12.35 -3.04 -16.78
CA MET A 120 12.63 -4.48 -16.96
C MET A 120 11.88 -5.11 -18.12
N ILE A 121 10.88 -4.42 -18.70
CA ILE A 121 10.19 -4.85 -19.94
C ILE A 121 11.23 -5.00 -21.08
N ASP A 122 12.25 -4.11 -21.14
CA ASP A 122 13.30 -4.21 -22.14
C ASP A 122 14.07 -5.54 -22.01
N VAL A 123 14.36 -5.94 -20.77
CA VAL A 123 15.06 -7.21 -20.50
C VAL A 123 14.16 -8.40 -20.86
N ALA A 124 12.87 -8.35 -20.51
CA ALA A 124 11.92 -9.39 -20.90
C ALA A 124 11.88 -9.57 -22.43
N ASN A 125 11.81 -8.45 -23.18
CA ASN A 125 11.81 -8.46 -24.65
C ASN A 125 13.12 -8.98 -25.24
N GLU A 126 14.29 -8.69 -24.65
CA GLU A 126 15.59 -9.23 -25.07
C GLU A 126 15.64 -10.77 -25.03
N PHE A 127 14.91 -11.38 -24.10
CA PHE A 127 14.85 -12.83 -23.91
C PHE A 127 13.59 -13.47 -24.51
N ASP A 128 12.78 -12.71 -25.24
CA ASP A 128 11.49 -13.15 -25.82
C ASP A 128 10.53 -13.72 -24.75
N VAL A 129 10.48 -13.08 -23.59
CA VAL A 129 9.67 -13.50 -22.45
C VAL A 129 8.52 -12.50 -22.22
N ALA A 130 7.31 -13.02 -22.09
CA ALA A 130 6.14 -12.20 -21.81
C ALA A 130 6.25 -11.49 -20.44
N SER A 131 5.73 -10.26 -20.35
CA SER A 131 5.69 -9.50 -19.10
C SER A 131 4.27 -9.11 -18.72
N TYR A 132 4.05 -8.98 -17.42
CA TYR A 132 2.82 -8.53 -16.77
C TYR A 132 3.18 -7.44 -15.74
N ILE A 133 2.28 -6.49 -15.48
CA ILE A 133 2.44 -5.52 -14.38
C ILE A 133 1.68 -6.05 -13.16
N PHE A 134 2.27 -5.96 -11.99
CA PHE A 134 1.57 -6.03 -10.72
C PHE A 134 1.39 -4.62 -10.16
N PHE A 135 0.16 -4.14 -10.23
CA PHE A 135 -0.23 -2.83 -9.73
C PHE A 135 -0.69 -2.97 -8.27
N THR A 136 0.16 -2.55 -7.35
CA THR A 136 0.00 -2.75 -5.90
C THR A 136 -0.93 -1.74 -5.23
N SER A 137 -1.69 -0.98 -6.01
CA SER A 137 -2.73 -0.06 -5.54
C SER A 137 -4.10 -0.43 -6.15
N ASN A 138 -5.10 0.46 -6.03
CA ASN A 138 -6.47 0.23 -6.45
C ASN A 138 -6.70 0.45 -7.96
N ALA A 139 -7.84 -0.03 -8.46
CA ALA A 139 -8.25 0.11 -9.85
C ALA A 139 -8.57 1.57 -10.21
N ALA A 140 -9.14 2.34 -9.28
CA ALA A 140 -9.45 3.73 -9.49
C ALA A 140 -8.18 4.58 -9.71
N PHE A 141 -7.09 4.30 -8.97
CA PHE A 141 -5.82 4.98 -9.19
C PHE A 141 -5.18 4.58 -10.53
N LEU A 142 -5.29 3.32 -10.95
CA LEU A 142 -4.83 2.91 -12.28
C LEU A 142 -5.62 3.63 -13.38
N ALA A 143 -6.93 3.80 -13.20
CA ALA A 143 -7.78 4.55 -14.14
C ALA A 143 -7.36 6.02 -14.23
N LEU A 144 -7.04 6.67 -13.09
CA LEU A 144 -6.45 8.02 -13.07
C LEU A 144 -5.12 8.04 -13.84
N CYS A 145 -4.24 7.08 -13.60
CA CYS A 145 -2.93 7.02 -14.27
C CYS A 145 -3.08 6.98 -15.79
N PHE A 146 -3.94 6.12 -16.33
CA PHE A 146 -4.20 6.06 -17.77
C PHE A 146 -4.89 7.32 -18.31
N HIS A 147 -5.83 7.87 -17.56
CA HIS A 147 -6.49 9.11 -17.96
C HIS A 147 -5.50 10.28 -18.06
N PHE A 148 -4.65 10.46 -17.07
CA PHE A 148 -3.64 11.53 -17.07
C PHE A 148 -2.50 11.29 -18.06
N GLU A 149 -2.13 10.04 -18.31
CA GLU A 149 -1.20 9.68 -19.37
C GLU A 149 -1.75 10.09 -20.73
N SER A 150 -3.01 9.78 -21.04
CA SER A 150 -3.69 10.19 -22.28
C SER A 150 -3.79 11.72 -22.37
N LEU A 151 -4.24 12.41 -21.31
CA LEU A 151 -4.30 13.87 -21.29
C LEU A 151 -2.95 14.52 -21.63
N ARG A 152 -1.86 14.02 -21.04
CA ARG A 152 -0.51 14.56 -21.26
C ARG A 152 0.04 14.25 -22.64
N LYS A 153 -0.09 13.00 -23.13
CA LYS A 153 0.57 12.55 -24.37
C LYS A 153 -0.27 12.75 -25.62
N GLU A 154 -1.57 12.44 -25.55
CA GLU A 154 -2.46 12.51 -26.71
C GLU A 154 -3.08 13.89 -26.87
N HIS A 155 -3.45 14.52 -25.76
CA HIS A 155 -4.15 15.81 -25.75
C HIS A 155 -3.24 16.99 -25.40
N GLN A 156 -1.97 16.74 -25.02
CA GLN A 156 -0.97 17.75 -24.63
C GLN A 156 -1.47 18.70 -23.51
N VAL A 157 -2.30 18.20 -22.62
CA VAL A 157 -2.81 18.93 -21.48
C VAL A 157 -1.75 19.00 -20.40
N ASP A 158 -1.48 20.22 -19.93
CA ASP A 158 -0.63 20.43 -18.75
C ASP A 158 -1.44 20.17 -17.47
N THR A 159 -1.31 18.96 -16.92
CA THR A 159 -2.05 18.54 -15.72
C THR A 159 -1.60 19.23 -14.43
N SER A 160 -0.47 19.95 -14.44
CA SER A 160 -0.03 20.74 -13.28
C SER A 160 -0.99 21.88 -12.98
N LYS A 161 -1.67 22.38 -14.00
CA LYS A 161 -2.66 23.46 -13.86
C LYS A 161 -3.89 23.08 -13.05
N TYR A 162 -4.18 21.78 -12.88
CA TYR A 162 -5.33 21.37 -12.06
C TYR A 162 -5.20 21.75 -10.60
N ARG A 163 -3.98 21.83 -10.06
CA ARG A 163 -3.75 22.14 -8.65
C ARG A 163 -4.06 23.60 -8.31
N ASP A 164 -3.77 24.50 -9.25
CA ASP A 164 -3.92 25.96 -9.09
C ASP A 164 -5.08 26.52 -9.92
N SER A 165 -5.93 25.62 -10.45
CA SER A 165 -7.04 26.04 -11.31
C SER A 165 -8.26 26.48 -10.51
N ASP A 166 -9.04 27.42 -11.08
CA ASP A 166 -10.38 27.75 -10.59
C ASP A 166 -11.37 26.58 -10.77
N GLN A 167 -10.96 25.50 -11.45
CA GLN A 167 -11.74 24.30 -11.62
C GLN A 167 -11.69 23.46 -10.33
N GLU A 168 -12.76 23.48 -9.58
CA GLU A 168 -12.85 22.78 -8.30
C GLU A 168 -12.97 21.25 -8.44
N PHE A 169 -13.51 20.77 -9.58
CA PHE A 169 -13.84 19.36 -9.79
C PHE A 169 -13.48 18.89 -11.20
N ILE A 170 -13.08 17.62 -11.29
CA ILE A 170 -12.84 16.90 -12.55
C ILE A 170 -13.56 15.57 -12.57
N THR A 171 -13.79 15.03 -13.77
CA THR A 171 -14.23 13.64 -13.95
C THR A 171 -13.01 12.74 -14.06
N ILE A 172 -12.96 11.71 -13.24
CA ILE A 172 -11.93 10.65 -13.30
C ILE A 172 -12.62 9.34 -13.70
N PRO A 173 -12.20 8.68 -14.78
CA PRO A 173 -12.67 7.33 -15.08
C PRO A 173 -12.40 6.42 -13.87
N GLY A 174 -13.41 5.69 -13.42
CA GLY A 174 -13.30 4.87 -12.20
C GLY A 174 -14.06 5.43 -11.01
N PHE A 175 -14.44 6.71 -11.03
CA PHE A 175 -15.35 7.31 -10.05
C PHE A 175 -16.67 7.70 -10.67
N LYS A 176 -17.75 7.57 -9.89
CA LYS A 176 -19.10 8.04 -10.26
C LYS A 176 -19.27 9.51 -9.92
N ASN A 177 -18.68 9.93 -8.80
CA ASN A 177 -18.74 11.31 -8.33
C ASN A 177 -17.64 12.16 -8.96
N LEU A 178 -17.90 13.46 -9.08
CA LEU A 178 -16.88 14.43 -9.46
C LEU A 178 -15.78 14.47 -8.38
N TYR A 179 -14.54 14.46 -8.83
CA TYR A 179 -13.36 14.42 -7.97
C TYR A 179 -12.80 15.83 -7.74
N PRO A 180 -12.63 16.28 -6.49
CA PRO A 180 -12.04 17.58 -6.20
C PRO A 180 -10.57 17.64 -6.63
N THR A 181 -10.22 18.66 -7.42
CA THR A 181 -8.83 18.81 -7.93
C THR A 181 -7.80 18.96 -6.82
N LYS A 182 -8.19 19.53 -5.69
CA LYS A 182 -7.32 19.68 -4.51
C LYS A 182 -6.88 18.35 -3.88
N PHE A 183 -7.58 17.23 -4.15
CA PHE A 183 -7.21 15.90 -3.66
C PHE A 183 -6.33 15.13 -4.65
N LEU A 184 -6.03 15.71 -5.82
CA LEU A 184 -5.17 15.04 -6.79
C LEU A 184 -3.79 14.75 -6.17
N PRO A 185 -3.29 13.52 -6.37
CA PRO A 185 -1.93 13.18 -5.93
C PRO A 185 -0.91 14.17 -6.51
N VAL A 186 0.07 14.56 -5.71
CA VAL A 186 1.17 15.45 -6.14
C VAL A 186 1.82 14.91 -7.42
N LEU A 187 1.98 13.59 -7.50
CA LEU A 187 2.52 12.89 -8.67
C LEU A 187 1.70 13.13 -9.96
N ALA A 188 0.42 13.45 -9.86
CA ALA A 188 -0.43 13.75 -11.02
C ALA A 188 -0.35 15.23 -11.46
N THR A 189 0.00 16.13 -10.56
CA THR A 189 -0.06 17.59 -10.74
C THR A 189 1.29 18.30 -10.67
N ASP A 190 2.38 17.58 -10.50
CA ASP A 190 3.72 18.14 -10.46
C ASP A 190 4.37 18.10 -11.86
N GLN A 191 5.36 18.97 -12.10
CA GLN A 191 6.19 18.99 -13.31
C GLN A 191 7.60 18.45 -13.09
N THR A 192 7.85 17.79 -11.96
CA THR A 192 9.17 17.25 -11.64
C THR A 192 9.59 16.13 -12.59
N ALA A 193 10.88 15.84 -12.61
CA ALA A 193 11.43 14.68 -13.31
C ALA A 193 10.79 13.36 -12.82
N ARG A 194 10.45 13.26 -11.53
CA ARG A 194 9.76 12.12 -10.92
C ARG A 194 8.41 11.86 -11.57
N THR A 195 7.58 12.89 -11.71
CA THR A 195 6.26 12.81 -12.35
C THR A 195 6.36 12.38 -13.80
N LYS A 196 7.31 12.97 -14.56
CA LYS A 196 7.55 12.57 -15.94
C LYS A 196 7.92 11.09 -16.03
N MET A 197 8.89 10.63 -15.23
CA MET A 197 9.33 9.23 -15.22
C MET A 197 8.19 8.27 -14.83
N PHE A 198 7.31 8.68 -13.92
CA PHE A 198 6.15 7.89 -13.54
C PHE A 198 5.18 7.71 -14.71
N PHE A 199 4.79 8.79 -15.42
CA PHE A 199 3.90 8.68 -16.57
C PHE A 199 4.55 8.00 -17.78
N ASP A 200 5.87 8.09 -17.93
CA ASP A 200 6.60 7.28 -18.90
C ASP A 200 6.51 5.79 -18.55
N SER A 201 6.54 5.43 -17.26
CA SER A 201 6.29 4.06 -16.81
C SER A 201 4.85 3.61 -17.08
N VAL A 202 3.85 4.45 -16.78
CA VAL A 202 2.43 4.15 -17.06
C VAL A 202 2.18 3.87 -18.53
N THR A 203 2.83 4.62 -19.44
CA THR A 203 2.76 4.38 -20.89
C THR A 203 3.19 2.96 -21.23
N ARG A 204 4.24 2.47 -20.58
CA ARG A 204 4.81 1.15 -20.83
C ARG A 204 3.94 -0.01 -20.33
N PHE A 205 2.94 0.25 -19.46
CA PHE A 205 2.00 -0.79 -19.08
C PHE A 205 1.30 -1.40 -20.31
N LYS A 206 1.05 -0.61 -21.34
CA LYS A 206 0.44 -1.04 -22.60
C LYS A 206 1.33 -2.02 -23.41
N GLU A 207 2.63 -2.12 -23.12
CA GLU A 207 3.57 -3.05 -23.75
C GLU A 207 3.47 -4.47 -23.17
N THR A 208 2.81 -4.66 -22.03
CA THR A 208 2.72 -5.93 -21.31
C THR A 208 1.48 -6.72 -21.71
N LYS A 209 1.44 -8.02 -21.43
CA LYS A 209 0.27 -8.88 -21.71
C LYS A 209 -0.95 -8.58 -20.86
N GLY A 210 -0.76 -7.98 -19.71
CA GLY A 210 -1.85 -7.62 -18.81
C GLY A 210 -1.39 -7.07 -17.48
N ILE A 211 -2.35 -6.61 -16.69
CA ILE A 211 -2.10 -5.95 -15.40
C ILE A 211 -2.85 -6.69 -14.29
N LEU A 212 -2.12 -7.19 -13.32
CA LEU A 212 -2.66 -7.70 -12.06
C LEU A 212 -2.92 -6.50 -11.14
N ILE A 213 -4.10 -6.41 -10.56
CA ILE A 213 -4.44 -5.35 -9.61
C ILE A 213 -4.79 -5.97 -8.28
N ASN A 214 -4.26 -5.43 -7.19
CA ASN A 214 -4.58 -5.86 -5.85
C ASN A 214 -5.94 -5.29 -5.40
N THR A 215 -7.00 -5.72 -6.05
CA THR A 215 -8.40 -5.39 -5.73
C THR A 215 -9.30 -6.55 -6.12
N PHE A 216 -10.60 -6.44 -5.85
CA PHE A 216 -11.60 -7.45 -6.22
C PHE A 216 -12.88 -6.79 -6.76
N ALA A 217 -13.63 -7.56 -7.55
CA ALA A 217 -14.77 -7.03 -8.32
C ALA A 217 -15.87 -6.43 -7.44
N GLU A 218 -16.06 -6.96 -6.24
CA GLU A 218 -17.11 -6.53 -5.31
C GLU A 218 -16.74 -5.24 -4.57
N LEU A 219 -15.45 -4.86 -4.55
CA LEU A 219 -14.96 -3.60 -3.97
C LEU A 219 -15.01 -2.47 -4.99
N GLU A 220 -14.39 -2.66 -6.16
CA GLU A 220 -14.22 -1.62 -7.18
C GLU A 220 -14.86 -1.98 -8.53
N PRO A 221 -16.14 -2.39 -8.60
CA PRO A 221 -16.75 -2.84 -9.86
C PRO A 221 -16.74 -1.77 -10.95
N PHE A 222 -16.98 -0.52 -10.59
CA PHE A 222 -17.03 0.60 -11.53
C PHE A 222 -15.64 0.98 -12.06
N ALA A 223 -14.65 1.04 -11.19
CA ALA A 223 -13.27 1.33 -11.57
C ALA A 223 -12.70 0.25 -12.48
N ILE A 224 -12.89 -1.04 -12.14
CA ILE A 224 -12.47 -2.16 -12.97
C ILE A 224 -13.12 -2.11 -14.35
N GLN A 225 -14.42 -1.82 -14.42
CA GLN A 225 -15.14 -1.71 -15.69
C GLN A 225 -14.63 -0.55 -16.56
N SER A 226 -14.11 0.50 -15.97
CA SER A 226 -13.55 1.66 -16.70
C SER A 226 -12.21 1.36 -17.38
N LEU A 227 -11.51 0.30 -16.95
CA LEU A 227 -10.20 -0.10 -17.42
C LEU A 227 -10.30 -0.98 -18.69
N SER A 228 -10.64 -0.39 -19.82
CA SER A 228 -10.79 -1.10 -21.10
C SER A 228 -9.53 -1.10 -21.98
N VAL A 229 -8.48 -0.39 -21.57
CA VAL A 229 -7.28 -0.15 -22.38
C VAL A 229 -6.36 -1.38 -22.43
N GLN A 230 -6.41 -2.25 -21.42
CA GLN A 230 -5.52 -3.41 -21.26
C GLN A 230 -6.26 -4.56 -20.59
N LYS A 231 -5.72 -5.78 -20.73
CA LYS A 231 -6.23 -6.96 -20.02
C LYS A 231 -5.95 -6.83 -18.52
N ILE A 232 -7.00 -6.88 -17.72
CA ILE A 232 -6.95 -6.63 -16.28
C ILE A 232 -7.28 -7.91 -15.52
N TYR A 233 -6.51 -8.19 -14.47
CA TYR A 233 -6.71 -9.30 -13.55
C TYR A 233 -6.87 -8.76 -12.13
N PRO A 234 -8.11 -8.52 -11.64
CA PRO A 234 -8.34 -8.23 -10.23
C PRO A 234 -8.08 -9.49 -9.41
N VAL A 235 -7.00 -9.51 -8.63
CA VAL A 235 -6.51 -10.72 -7.93
C VAL A 235 -6.57 -10.60 -6.41
N GLY A 236 -7.06 -9.46 -5.89
CA GLY A 236 -7.10 -9.16 -4.47
C GLY A 236 -8.38 -9.63 -3.74
N PRO A 237 -8.41 -9.41 -2.42
CA PRO A 237 -7.38 -8.76 -1.65
C PRO A 237 -6.16 -9.66 -1.43
N VAL A 238 -5.00 -9.20 -1.88
CA VAL A 238 -3.73 -9.85 -1.58
C VAL A 238 -3.17 -9.19 -0.33
N VAL A 239 -3.33 -9.85 0.80
CA VAL A 239 -2.91 -9.38 2.11
C VAL A 239 -2.11 -10.46 2.82
N ASN A 240 -1.11 -10.05 3.60
CA ASN A 240 -0.35 -10.99 4.42
C ASN A 240 -1.10 -11.25 5.73
N LEU A 241 -1.87 -12.31 5.76
CA LEU A 241 -2.63 -12.73 6.96
C LEU A 241 -1.80 -13.62 7.90
N GLY A 242 -0.51 -13.83 7.61
CA GLY A 242 0.38 -14.66 8.42
C GLY A 242 0.65 -14.07 9.80
N GLU A 243 0.82 -14.95 10.79
CA GLU A 243 1.20 -14.59 12.18
C GLU A 243 2.60 -13.96 12.26
N GLU A 244 3.41 -14.12 11.24
CA GLU A 244 4.75 -13.56 11.15
C GLU A 244 4.64 -12.07 10.81
N GLY A 245 4.58 -11.25 11.84
CA GLY A 245 4.71 -9.79 11.72
C GLY A 245 5.97 -9.45 10.89
N HIS A 246 5.98 -8.32 10.19
CA HIS A 246 7.06 -7.87 9.31
C HIS A 246 8.42 -7.65 10.02
N GLY A 247 8.83 -8.59 10.87
CA GLY A 247 10.18 -8.73 11.40
C GLY A 247 10.76 -7.60 12.25
N ARG A 248 9.97 -6.54 12.55
CA ARG A 248 10.45 -5.39 13.34
C ARG A 248 10.11 -5.49 14.82
N ASN A 249 8.97 -6.09 15.16
CA ASN A 249 8.65 -6.35 16.55
C ASN A 249 9.25 -7.67 16.98
N SER A 250 9.81 -7.70 18.16
CA SER A 250 10.10 -8.99 18.81
C SER A 250 8.78 -9.73 19.09
N GLN A 251 8.82 -11.03 19.14
CA GLN A 251 7.65 -11.84 19.50
C GLN A 251 7.05 -11.38 20.84
N SER A 252 7.89 -11.02 21.82
CA SER A 252 7.47 -10.54 23.14
C SER A 252 6.73 -9.20 23.08
N GLU A 253 7.08 -8.30 22.16
CA GLU A 253 6.37 -7.02 21.97
C GLU A 253 4.98 -7.27 21.37
N THR A 254 4.89 -8.11 20.35
CA THR A 254 3.61 -8.49 19.75
C THR A 254 2.70 -9.17 20.78
N GLU A 255 3.21 -10.13 21.56
CA GLU A 255 2.48 -10.78 22.65
C GLU A 255 1.99 -9.78 23.71
N SER A 256 2.81 -8.79 24.07
CA SER A 256 2.41 -7.72 25.01
C SER A 256 1.28 -6.83 24.49
N ILE A 257 1.26 -6.58 23.18
CA ILE A 257 0.18 -5.80 22.53
C ILE A 257 -1.11 -6.63 22.53
N VAL A 258 -1.04 -7.89 22.07
CA VAL A 258 -2.18 -8.79 22.01
C VAL A 258 -2.77 -9.01 23.40
N LYS A 259 -1.95 -9.25 24.41
CA LYS A 259 -2.39 -9.40 25.80
C LYS A 259 -3.15 -8.18 26.32
N TRP A 260 -2.68 -6.97 25.99
CA TRP A 260 -3.42 -5.76 26.35
C TRP A 260 -4.77 -5.66 25.62
N LEU A 261 -4.83 -6.06 24.35
CA LEU A 261 -6.08 -6.11 23.58
C LEU A 261 -7.05 -7.15 24.14
N ASP A 262 -6.57 -8.31 24.60
CA ASP A 262 -7.40 -9.35 25.26
C ASP A 262 -8.11 -8.84 26.52
N GLU A 263 -7.54 -7.85 27.20
CA GLU A 263 -8.13 -7.23 28.38
C GLU A 263 -9.21 -6.19 28.03
N GLN A 264 -9.41 -5.87 26.72
CA GLN A 264 -10.35 -4.85 26.29
C GLN A 264 -11.68 -5.47 25.80
N PRO A 265 -12.83 -4.78 26.03
CA PRO A 265 -14.11 -5.22 25.50
C PRO A 265 -14.10 -5.33 23.97
N GLU A 266 -14.97 -6.20 23.44
CA GLU A 266 -15.14 -6.36 21.99
C GLU A 266 -15.49 -5.03 21.32
N SER A 267 -14.88 -4.75 20.16
CA SER A 267 -15.12 -3.56 19.32
C SER A 267 -14.99 -2.21 20.04
N SER A 268 -14.18 -2.14 21.13
CA SER A 268 -14.06 -0.95 21.98
C SER A 268 -12.81 -0.10 21.73
N VAL A 269 -11.83 -0.66 21.02
CA VAL A 269 -10.53 0.01 20.81
C VAL A 269 -10.48 0.66 19.44
N VAL A 270 -10.13 1.95 19.39
CA VAL A 270 -9.71 2.61 18.15
C VAL A 270 -8.21 2.44 17.98
N PHE A 271 -7.81 1.91 16.85
CA PHE A 271 -6.40 1.76 16.46
C PHE A 271 -5.97 2.92 15.58
N LEU A 272 -4.83 3.55 15.88
CA LEU A 272 -4.24 4.61 15.06
C LEU A 272 -2.89 4.13 14.52
N CYS A 273 -2.77 4.05 13.19
CA CYS A 273 -1.51 3.73 12.52
C CYS A 273 -1.45 4.39 11.14
N PHE A 274 -0.33 5.06 10.87
CA PHE A 274 -0.14 5.84 9.66
C PHE A 274 0.89 5.21 8.69
N GLY A 275 1.02 3.89 8.75
CA GLY A 275 1.89 3.11 7.87
C GLY A 275 3.38 3.23 8.20
N SER A 276 4.22 2.68 7.34
CA SER A 276 5.67 2.60 7.58
C SER A 276 6.39 3.95 7.58
N MET A 277 5.87 4.93 6.85
CA MET A 277 6.44 6.28 6.71
C MET A 277 5.68 7.35 7.49
N GLY A 278 4.55 6.99 8.10
CA GLY A 278 3.71 7.92 8.84
C GLY A 278 4.32 8.33 10.17
N SER A 279 4.45 9.64 10.36
CA SER A 279 4.88 10.26 11.61
C SER A 279 4.45 11.72 11.60
N PHE A 280 4.30 12.32 12.76
CA PHE A 280 3.88 13.71 12.91
C PHE A 280 4.87 14.49 13.78
N ASP A 281 4.88 15.80 13.62
CA ASP A 281 5.59 16.69 14.53
C ASP A 281 4.91 16.77 15.91
N THR A 282 5.61 17.35 16.87
CA THR A 282 5.14 17.45 18.25
C THR A 282 3.80 18.20 18.36
N GLN A 283 3.51 19.18 17.50
CA GLN A 283 2.29 19.94 17.57
C GLN A 283 1.09 19.06 17.17
N GLN A 284 1.20 18.34 16.05
CA GLN A 284 0.15 17.42 15.62
C GLN A 284 -0.02 16.23 16.58
N VAL A 285 1.07 15.74 17.18
CA VAL A 285 1.01 14.69 18.22
C VAL A 285 0.17 15.15 19.42
N LYS A 286 0.30 16.41 19.83
CA LYS A 286 -0.50 16.97 20.94
C LYS A 286 -1.99 17.06 20.58
N GLU A 287 -2.33 17.48 19.38
CA GLU A 287 -3.74 17.52 18.92
C GLU A 287 -4.35 16.11 18.90
N ILE A 288 -3.61 15.10 18.41
CA ILE A 288 -4.06 13.70 18.45
C ILE A 288 -4.28 13.23 19.89
N ALA A 289 -3.34 13.53 20.79
CA ALA A 289 -3.45 13.15 22.21
C ALA A 289 -4.69 13.77 22.86
N ILE A 290 -4.93 15.07 22.66
CA ILE A 290 -6.11 15.78 23.17
C ILE A 290 -7.39 15.12 22.62
N ALA A 291 -7.45 14.85 21.32
CA ALA A 291 -8.61 14.23 20.69
C ALA A 291 -8.89 12.84 21.26
N LEU A 292 -7.86 12.02 21.47
CA LEU A 292 -7.99 10.68 22.05
C LEU A 292 -8.53 10.75 23.49
N GLU A 293 -8.00 11.63 24.31
CA GLU A 293 -8.46 11.83 25.69
C GLU A 293 -9.91 12.34 25.72
N CYS A 294 -10.23 13.37 24.93
CA CYS A 294 -11.58 13.92 24.84
C CYS A 294 -12.60 12.94 24.26
N SER A 295 -12.20 12.07 23.35
CA SER A 295 -13.09 11.09 22.74
C SER A 295 -13.67 10.11 23.76
N GLY A 296 -12.92 9.79 24.81
CA GLY A 296 -13.29 8.84 25.85
C GLY A 296 -13.27 7.37 25.40
N TYR A 297 -12.88 7.08 24.16
CA TYR A 297 -12.73 5.71 23.68
C TYR A 297 -11.37 5.11 24.08
N ARG A 298 -11.33 3.78 24.16
CA ARG A 298 -10.07 3.04 24.30
C ARG A 298 -9.27 3.20 23.03
N PHE A 299 -7.94 3.32 23.14
CA PHE A 299 -7.10 3.47 21.96
C PHE A 299 -5.81 2.69 22.04
N LEU A 300 -5.35 2.26 20.87
CA LEU A 300 -4.00 1.76 20.61
C LEU A 300 -3.35 2.63 19.54
N TRP A 301 -2.29 3.33 19.89
CA TRP A 301 -1.67 4.31 19.01
C TRP A 301 -0.23 3.96 18.67
N SER A 302 0.05 3.70 17.39
CA SER A 302 1.41 3.59 16.87
C SER A 302 2.00 4.99 16.67
N LEU A 303 2.78 5.44 17.63
CA LEU A 303 3.41 6.76 17.66
C LEU A 303 4.87 6.63 17.23
N ARG A 304 5.22 7.23 16.08
CA ARG A 304 6.55 7.16 15.48
C ARG A 304 7.23 8.52 15.48
N ARG A 305 8.53 8.53 15.82
CA ARG A 305 9.35 9.73 15.77
C ARG A 305 9.68 10.08 14.32
N PRO A 306 9.40 11.31 13.83
CA PRO A 306 9.76 11.69 12.47
C PRO A 306 11.27 11.66 12.26
N PRO A 307 11.74 11.33 11.05
CA PRO A 307 13.15 11.43 10.70
C PRO A 307 13.63 12.89 10.75
N PRO A 308 14.93 13.14 10.89
CA PRO A 308 15.48 14.48 10.81
C PRO A 308 15.09 15.16 9.49
N LYS A 309 14.78 16.47 9.53
CA LYS A 309 14.40 17.25 8.33
C LYS A 309 15.41 17.07 7.22
N GLY A 310 14.93 16.83 6.00
CA GLY A 310 15.74 16.68 4.78
C GLY A 310 16.48 15.35 4.64
N LYS A 311 16.29 14.39 5.58
CA LYS A 311 16.81 13.03 5.45
C LYS A 311 15.72 12.07 4.98
N ILE A 312 16.09 11.18 4.06
CA ILE A 312 15.25 10.07 3.60
C ILE A 312 15.55 8.88 4.52
N GLU A 313 14.91 8.87 5.67
CA GLU A 313 15.01 7.80 6.67
C GLU A 313 13.62 7.37 7.11
N LEU A 314 13.52 6.16 7.65
CA LEU A 314 12.26 5.72 8.25
C LEU A 314 12.01 6.44 9.57
N PRO A 315 10.74 6.66 9.93
CA PRO A 315 10.38 7.07 11.27
C PRO A 315 10.94 6.12 12.33
N GLY A 316 11.55 6.70 13.34
CA GLY A 316 12.11 5.97 14.49
C GLY A 316 11.10 5.75 15.61
N GLU A 317 11.59 5.34 16.77
CA GLU A 317 10.83 5.25 18.01
C GLU A 317 11.31 6.33 18.98
N TYR A 318 10.41 6.74 19.87
CA TYR A 318 10.76 7.66 20.96
C TYR A 318 11.37 6.86 22.11
N GLU A 319 12.43 7.38 22.72
CA GLU A 319 12.97 6.83 23.95
C GLU A 319 12.02 7.08 25.14
N ASP A 320 11.44 8.27 25.19
CA ASP A 320 10.34 8.62 26.11
C ASP A 320 9.26 9.40 25.36
N VAL A 321 8.09 8.80 25.19
CA VAL A 321 6.95 9.45 24.53
C VAL A 321 6.43 10.70 25.26
N ARG A 322 6.77 10.88 26.56
CA ARG A 322 6.36 12.06 27.34
C ARG A 322 6.97 13.34 26.79
N GLU A 323 8.09 13.28 26.06
CA GLU A 323 8.72 14.45 25.44
C GLU A 323 7.80 15.19 24.44
N VAL A 324 6.87 14.45 23.83
CA VAL A 324 5.99 14.97 22.77
C VAL A 324 4.51 15.01 23.14
N LEU A 325 4.14 14.33 24.21
CA LEU A 325 2.75 14.27 24.68
C LEU A 325 2.41 15.42 25.63
N PRO A 326 1.11 15.78 25.77
CA PRO A 326 0.67 16.70 26.82
C PRO A 326 1.05 16.17 28.21
N GLU A 327 1.41 17.09 29.11
CA GLU A 327 1.73 16.76 30.51
C GLU A 327 0.60 15.96 31.17
N GLY A 328 0.91 14.86 31.84
CA GLY A 328 -0.04 14.01 32.55
C GLY A 328 -0.93 13.13 31.65
N PHE A 329 -0.72 13.14 30.32
CA PHE A 329 -1.54 12.36 29.37
C PHE A 329 -1.50 10.86 29.67
N ILE A 330 -0.30 10.30 29.91
CA ILE A 330 -0.13 8.86 30.18
C ILE A 330 -0.88 8.46 31.46
N GLU A 331 -0.81 9.29 32.48
CA GLU A 331 -1.46 9.04 33.78
C GLU A 331 -2.99 9.10 33.65
N ARG A 332 -3.52 10.08 32.92
CA ARG A 332 -4.96 10.24 32.70
C ARG A 332 -5.58 9.18 31.81
N THR A 333 -4.80 8.63 30.87
CA THR A 333 -5.27 7.60 29.94
C THR A 333 -4.87 6.18 30.37
N ASN A 334 -4.30 6.03 31.57
CA ASN A 334 -3.91 4.73 32.09
C ASN A 334 -5.10 3.75 32.13
N GLY A 335 -4.90 2.54 31.58
CA GLY A 335 -5.91 1.48 31.49
C GLY A 335 -6.92 1.63 30.33
N VAL A 336 -6.97 2.79 29.66
CA VAL A 336 -7.82 3.00 28.47
C VAL A 336 -7.02 3.22 27.19
N GLY A 337 -5.77 3.68 27.29
CA GLY A 337 -4.89 3.93 26.18
C GLY A 337 -3.59 3.14 26.25
N LYS A 338 -3.09 2.72 25.08
CA LYS A 338 -1.74 2.14 24.94
C LYS A 338 -1.04 2.81 23.77
N ILE A 339 0.17 3.30 24.00
CA ILE A 339 1.06 3.81 22.96
C ILE A 339 2.12 2.77 22.66
N ILE A 340 2.38 2.52 21.38
CA ILE A 340 3.38 1.58 20.89
C ILE A 340 4.25 2.24 19.83
N GLY A 341 5.40 1.69 19.55
CA GLY A 341 6.26 2.05 18.43
C GLY A 341 5.74 1.46 17.12
N TRP A 342 6.48 0.52 16.55
CA TRP A 342 6.02 -0.23 15.37
C TRP A 342 4.82 -1.13 15.72
N ALA A 343 3.80 -1.13 14.85
CA ALA A 343 2.58 -1.90 15.06
C ALA A 343 2.58 -3.20 14.22
N PRO A 344 2.32 -4.36 14.80
CA PRO A 344 1.98 -5.58 14.07
C PRO A 344 0.53 -5.46 13.54
N GLN A 345 0.34 -4.67 12.46
CA GLN A 345 -0.96 -4.14 12.02
C GLN A 345 -2.00 -5.23 11.79
N VAL A 346 -1.62 -6.32 11.12
CA VAL A 346 -2.54 -7.44 10.82
C VAL A 346 -3.01 -8.13 12.10
N ALA A 347 -2.10 -8.41 13.04
CA ALA A 347 -2.45 -9.00 14.33
C ALA A 347 -3.40 -8.11 15.13
N ILE A 348 -3.18 -6.79 15.09
CA ILE A 348 -4.06 -5.81 15.75
C ILE A 348 -5.43 -5.74 15.07
N LEU A 349 -5.49 -5.58 13.74
CA LEU A 349 -6.75 -5.46 13.00
C LEU A 349 -7.60 -6.74 13.06
N SER A 350 -6.97 -7.90 13.19
CA SER A 350 -7.68 -9.18 13.36
C SER A 350 -8.28 -9.37 14.74
N HIS A 351 -7.88 -8.56 15.72
CA HIS A 351 -8.29 -8.76 17.12
C HIS A 351 -9.71 -8.26 17.38
N PRO A 352 -10.58 -9.05 18.07
CA PRO A 352 -11.99 -8.72 18.28
C PRO A 352 -12.24 -7.41 19.03
N SER A 353 -11.31 -6.97 19.88
CA SER A 353 -11.45 -5.71 20.62
C SER A 353 -11.30 -4.47 19.76
N VAL A 354 -10.71 -4.59 18.54
CA VAL A 354 -10.52 -3.44 17.64
C VAL A 354 -11.82 -3.13 16.92
N GLY A 355 -12.38 -1.96 17.22
CA GLY A 355 -13.66 -1.50 16.69
C GLY A 355 -13.54 -0.44 15.58
N GLY A 356 -12.37 0.16 15.37
CA GLY A 356 -12.16 1.18 14.36
C GLY A 356 -10.67 1.42 14.09
N PHE A 357 -10.35 1.92 12.89
CA PHE A 357 -9.00 2.16 12.44
C PHE A 357 -8.84 3.58 11.87
N VAL A 358 -8.05 4.43 12.53
CA VAL A 358 -7.61 5.70 11.95
C VAL A 358 -6.40 5.44 11.07
N SER A 359 -6.59 5.59 9.77
CA SER A 359 -5.64 5.15 8.75
C SER A 359 -5.19 6.29 7.84
N HIS A 360 -3.92 6.20 7.40
CA HIS A 360 -3.39 7.01 6.31
C HIS A 360 -3.94 6.62 4.93
N CYS A 361 -4.80 5.61 4.85
CA CYS A 361 -5.42 5.12 3.61
C CYS A 361 -4.44 4.56 2.56
N GLY A 362 -3.25 4.09 2.95
CA GLY A 362 -2.42 3.27 2.08
C GLY A 362 -3.16 1.98 1.70
N TRP A 363 -3.11 1.59 0.42
CA TRP A 363 -4.02 0.57 -0.12
C TRP A 363 -3.93 -0.79 0.60
N ASN A 364 -2.74 -1.26 0.95
CA ASN A 364 -2.60 -2.50 1.73
C ASN A 364 -3.32 -2.40 3.08
N SER A 365 -3.17 -1.27 3.78
CA SER A 365 -3.86 -1.05 5.07
C SER A 365 -5.38 -0.98 4.93
N VAL A 366 -5.87 -0.46 3.81
CA VAL A 366 -7.30 -0.49 3.47
C VAL A 366 -7.77 -1.92 3.29
N LEU A 367 -7.08 -2.71 2.47
CA LEU A 367 -7.44 -4.11 2.23
C LEU A 367 -7.36 -4.96 3.50
N GLU A 368 -6.34 -4.78 4.33
CA GLU A 368 -6.22 -5.46 5.62
C GLU A 368 -7.42 -5.13 6.53
N SER A 369 -7.74 -3.84 6.68
CA SER A 369 -8.87 -3.39 7.50
C SER A 369 -10.21 -3.98 7.02
N LEU A 370 -10.48 -3.92 5.71
CA LEU A 370 -11.69 -4.46 5.12
C LEU A 370 -11.77 -5.99 5.22
N SER A 371 -10.63 -6.69 5.11
CA SER A 371 -10.57 -8.15 5.26
C SER A 371 -10.92 -8.61 6.67
N PHE A 372 -10.73 -7.77 7.67
CA PHE A 372 -11.17 -8.05 9.05
C PHE A 372 -12.50 -7.40 9.42
N GLY A 373 -13.07 -6.57 8.54
CA GLY A 373 -14.35 -5.89 8.76
C GLY A 373 -14.25 -4.73 9.76
N VAL A 374 -13.06 -4.14 9.89
CA VAL A 374 -12.81 -2.99 10.74
C VAL A 374 -13.10 -1.70 9.95
N PRO A 375 -14.03 -0.84 10.40
CA PRO A 375 -14.31 0.43 9.73
C PRO A 375 -13.15 1.41 9.85
N ILE A 376 -12.99 2.28 8.84
CA ILE A 376 -11.85 3.20 8.69
C ILE A 376 -12.28 4.64 8.94
N ALA A 377 -11.44 5.42 9.64
CA ALA A 377 -11.46 6.87 9.59
C ALA A 377 -10.24 7.37 8.80
N THR A 378 -10.48 8.18 7.76
CA THR A 378 -9.49 8.53 6.78
C THR A 378 -8.68 9.76 7.16
N TRP A 379 -7.35 9.63 7.10
CA TRP A 379 -6.41 10.73 7.23
C TRP A 379 -5.18 10.47 6.33
N PRO A 380 -5.30 10.71 5.02
CA PRO A 380 -4.21 10.47 4.07
C PRO A 380 -3.02 11.38 4.33
N LEU A 381 -1.83 10.92 3.96
CA LEU A 381 -0.57 11.65 4.16
C LEU A 381 0.16 11.96 2.83
N TYR A 382 0.24 11.02 1.90
CA TYR A 382 1.03 11.14 0.67
C TYR A 382 0.59 10.15 -0.42
N ALA A 383 1.24 10.20 -1.57
CA ALA A 383 1.01 9.34 -2.73
C ALA A 383 -0.46 9.40 -3.24
N GLU A 384 -1.10 8.27 -3.43
CA GLU A 384 -2.50 8.16 -3.88
C GLU A 384 -3.51 8.12 -2.72
N GLN A 385 -3.06 8.31 -1.48
CA GLN A 385 -3.88 8.09 -0.28
C GLN A 385 -5.11 9.00 -0.19
N GLN A 386 -5.02 10.24 -0.69
CA GLN A 386 -6.17 11.15 -0.78
C GLN A 386 -7.25 10.58 -1.71
N MET A 387 -6.84 9.93 -2.77
CA MET A 387 -7.73 9.29 -3.71
C MET A 387 -8.39 8.05 -3.11
N ASN A 388 -7.62 7.24 -2.38
CA ASN A 388 -8.15 6.10 -1.63
C ASN A 388 -9.15 6.56 -0.55
N ALA A 389 -8.84 7.67 0.15
CA ALA A 389 -9.75 8.26 1.13
C ALA A 389 -11.07 8.74 0.49
N PHE A 390 -10.98 9.43 -0.65
CA PHE A 390 -12.17 9.86 -1.40
C PHE A 390 -13.02 8.67 -1.84
N GLU A 391 -12.40 7.64 -2.38
CA GLU A 391 -13.10 6.42 -2.79
C GLU A 391 -13.83 5.77 -1.61
N LEU A 392 -13.14 5.57 -0.49
CA LEU A 392 -13.73 4.95 0.70
C LEU A 392 -14.91 5.74 1.25
N VAL A 393 -14.80 7.07 1.31
CA VAL A 393 -15.82 7.94 1.91
C VAL A 393 -16.94 8.27 0.94
N ARG A 394 -16.61 8.68 -0.30
CA ARG A 394 -17.58 9.27 -1.25
C ARG A 394 -18.14 8.28 -2.26
N GLU A 395 -17.34 7.32 -2.70
CA GLU A 395 -17.78 6.33 -3.69
C GLU A 395 -18.40 5.09 -3.03
N LEU A 396 -17.78 4.58 -1.98
CA LEU A 396 -18.13 3.30 -1.36
C LEU A 396 -18.93 3.47 -0.05
N GLY A 397 -18.76 4.60 0.64
CA GLY A 397 -19.37 4.84 1.95
C GLY A 397 -18.91 3.83 3.01
N LEU A 398 -17.63 3.44 2.95
CA LEU A 398 -16.97 2.45 3.82
C LEU A 398 -16.15 3.10 4.94
N ALA A 399 -16.00 4.43 4.92
CA ALA A 399 -15.16 5.14 5.87
C ALA A 399 -15.77 6.46 6.34
N VAL A 400 -15.28 6.94 7.49
CA VAL A 400 -15.54 8.27 8.06
C VAL A 400 -14.40 9.20 7.62
N GLU A 401 -14.71 10.45 7.34
CA GLU A 401 -13.70 11.47 7.09
C GLU A 401 -13.21 12.09 8.40
N ILE A 402 -11.88 12.07 8.63
CA ILE A 402 -11.21 13.03 9.52
C ILE A 402 -10.76 14.20 8.66
N ARG A 403 -9.83 13.96 7.74
CA ARG A 403 -9.35 14.95 6.79
C ARG A 403 -9.00 14.25 5.48
N MET A 404 -9.40 14.77 4.32
CA MET A 404 -9.07 14.19 3.01
C MET A 404 -8.07 15.02 2.20
N ASP A 405 -7.93 16.30 2.47
CA ASP A 405 -7.03 17.20 1.75
C ASP A 405 -5.69 17.45 2.45
N TYR A 406 -5.36 16.63 3.45
CA TYR A 406 -4.07 16.70 4.12
C TYR A 406 -2.96 16.10 3.27
N PHE A 407 -1.85 16.83 3.15
CA PHE A 407 -0.60 16.36 2.55
C PHE A 407 0.56 16.58 3.50
N LYS A 408 1.27 15.51 3.82
CA LYS A 408 2.46 15.62 4.64
C LYS A 408 3.63 16.17 3.82
N ASP A 409 4.18 17.28 4.28
CA ASP A 409 5.42 17.82 3.73
C ASP A 409 6.63 17.09 4.32
N PHE A 410 7.24 16.20 3.54
CA PHE A 410 8.45 15.48 3.93
C PHE A 410 9.72 16.31 3.83
N GLU A 411 9.70 17.42 3.10
CA GLU A 411 10.86 18.31 2.91
C GLU A 411 10.88 19.43 3.95
N GLY A 412 9.74 19.72 4.58
CA GLY A 412 9.60 20.77 5.60
C GLY A 412 9.61 22.17 5.01
N ASN A 413 9.16 22.32 3.76
CA ASN A 413 9.16 23.60 3.03
C ASN A 413 7.87 24.41 3.23
N ASN A 414 6.78 23.76 3.68
CA ASN A 414 5.49 24.41 3.86
C ASN A 414 5.40 25.10 5.21
N GLU A 415 5.21 26.40 5.20
CA GLU A 415 4.83 27.19 6.36
C GLU A 415 3.59 28.06 6.01
N PRO A 416 2.54 28.07 6.80
CA PRO A 416 2.38 27.34 8.07
C PRO A 416 2.16 25.83 7.86
N VAL A 417 2.57 25.02 8.83
CA VAL A 417 2.28 23.59 8.87
C VAL A 417 0.77 23.39 8.99
N ASP A 418 0.19 22.59 8.12
CA ASP A 418 -1.23 22.22 8.21
C ASP A 418 -1.44 21.29 9.41
N ILE A 419 -2.16 21.77 10.40
CA ILE A 419 -2.46 21.03 11.65
C ILE A 419 -3.93 20.65 11.64
N VAL A 420 -4.21 19.37 11.78
CA VAL A 420 -5.56 18.86 12.02
C VAL A 420 -5.88 19.00 13.49
N GLY A 421 -6.89 19.82 13.81
CA GLY A 421 -7.23 20.16 15.18
C GLY A 421 -7.86 18.99 15.95
N ALA A 422 -7.72 19.01 17.26
CA ALA A 422 -8.24 17.97 18.14
C ALA A 422 -9.75 17.75 17.98
N ASP A 423 -10.55 18.81 17.83
CA ASP A 423 -12.00 18.73 17.64
C ASP A 423 -12.39 17.97 16.35
N GLU A 424 -11.61 18.14 15.30
CA GLU A 424 -11.83 17.45 14.02
C GLU A 424 -11.51 15.96 14.13
N ILE A 425 -10.39 15.63 14.78
CA ILE A 425 -9.96 14.26 15.03
C ILE A 425 -10.95 13.56 15.96
N GLU A 426 -11.33 14.20 17.07
CA GLU A 426 -12.31 13.68 18.04
C GLU A 426 -13.65 13.36 17.35
N ARG A 427 -14.16 14.29 16.54
CA ARG A 427 -15.41 14.11 15.79
C ARG A 427 -15.35 12.87 14.90
N GLY A 428 -14.24 12.70 14.14
CA GLY A 428 -14.03 11.53 13.29
C GLY A 428 -13.97 10.23 14.10
N ILE A 429 -13.26 10.21 15.21
CA ILE A 429 -13.20 9.05 16.12
C ILE A 429 -14.58 8.72 16.69
N ARG A 430 -15.35 9.70 17.14
CA ARG A 430 -16.71 9.48 17.65
C ARG A 430 -17.65 8.92 16.60
N GLN A 431 -17.58 9.42 15.37
CA GLN A 431 -18.37 8.88 14.25
C GLN A 431 -17.96 7.44 13.91
N LEU A 432 -16.67 7.14 13.90
CA LEU A 432 -16.12 5.82 13.63
C LEU A 432 -16.57 4.80 14.68
N MET A 433 -16.51 5.18 15.95
CA MET A 433 -16.74 4.31 17.11
C MET A 433 -18.18 4.35 17.63
N ALA A 434 -19.05 5.16 16.99
CA ALA A 434 -20.46 5.25 17.41
C ALA A 434 -21.12 3.86 17.50
N ASP A 435 -21.81 3.63 18.62
CA ASP A 435 -22.48 2.38 18.90
C ASP A 435 -23.82 2.25 18.16
N GLY A 436 -24.22 1.01 17.90
CA GLY A 436 -25.54 0.63 17.49
C GLY A 436 -25.63 -0.04 16.12
N ASP A 437 -26.69 -0.84 15.95
CA ASP A 437 -27.07 -1.53 14.70
C ASP A 437 -27.33 -0.55 13.53
N GLN A 438 -27.29 0.75 13.78
CA GLN A 438 -27.49 1.82 12.80
C GLN A 438 -26.18 2.42 12.26
N ASN A 439 -25.01 1.94 12.70
CA ASN A 439 -23.75 2.41 12.12
C ASN A 439 -23.54 1.72 10.75
N GLU A 440 -24.04 2.37 9.71
CA GLU A 440 -23.99 1.89 8.32
C GLU A 440 -22.56 1.60 7.84
N ILE A 441 -21.57 2.35 8.32
CA ILE A 441 -20.15 2.16 7.94
C ILE A 441 -19.63 0.85 8.53
N ARG A 442 -19.91 0.57 9.81
CA ARG A 442 -19.53 -0.68 10.46
C ARG A 442 -20.23 -1.90 9.83
N LYS A 443 -21.51 -1.76 9.49
CA LYS A 443 -22.25 -2.81 8.79
C LYS A 443 -21.63 -3.10 7.42
N LYS A 444 -21.37 -2.06 6.63
CA LYS A 444 -20.73 -2.19 5.32
C LYS A 444 -19.32 -2.76 5.41
N ALA A 445 -18.52 -2.41 6.43
CA ALA A 445 -17.21 -3.00 6.65
C ALA A 445 -17.31 -4.52 6.91
N LYS A 446 -18.28 -4.96 7.71
CA LYS A 446 -18.56 -6.40 7.93
C LYS A 446 -19.01 -7.10 6.65
N GLU A 447 -19.89 -6.50 5.87
CA GLU A 447 -20.30 -7.03 4.56
C GLU A 447 -19.11 -7.15 3.61
N MET A 448 -18.19 -6.17 3.65
CA MET A 448 -16.99 -6.18 2.81
C MET A 448 -16.00 -7.27 3.23
N LYS A 449 -15.88 -7.58 4.53
CA LYS A 449 -15.14 -8.75 5.03
C LYS A 449 -15.66 -10.05 4.39
N GLU A 450 -16.98 -10.23 4.37
CA GLU A 450 -17.57 -11.42 3.76
C GLU A 450 -17.29 -11.47 2.25
N LYS A 451 -17.51 -10.37 1.53
CA LYS A 451 -17.25 -10.27 0.09
C LYS A 451 -15.78 -10.51 -0.26
N SER A 452 -14.86 -9.95 0.52
CA SER A 452 -13.41 -10.15 0.32
C SER A 452 -13.02 -11.62 0.48
N SER A 453 -13.57 -12.28 1.49
CA SER A 453 -13.35 -13.71 1.71
C SER A 453 -13.95 -14.57 0.58
N GLU A 454 -15.19 -14.27 0.15
CA GLU A 454 -15.83 -15.00 -0.95
C GLU A 454 -15.11 -14.79 -2.29
N ALA A 455 -14.61 -13.59 -2.58
CA ALA A 455 -13.86 -13.33 -3.81
C ALA A 455 -12.64 -14.24 -3.97
N MET A 456 -11.99 -14.61 -2.87
CA MET A 456 -10.78 -15.45 -2.85
C MET A 456 -11.06 -16.96 -2.85
N LYS A 457 -12.28 -17.40 -2.56
CA LYS A 457 -12.68 -18.83 -2.54
C LYS A 457 -12.92 -19.35 -3.95
N GLU A 458 -12.94 -20.68 -4.10
CA GLU A 458 -13.31 -21.34 -5.34
C GLU A 458 -14.69 -20.87 -5.82
N GLY A 459 -14.74 -20.39 -7.07
CA GLY A 459 -15.93 -19.78 -7.66
C GLY A 459 -16.03 -18.27 -7.47
N GLY A 460 -15.23 -17.66 -6.60
CA GLY A 460 -15.19 -16.21 -6.38
C GLY A 460 -14.51 -15.43 -7.53
N SER A 461 -14.73 -14.12 -7.55
CA SER A 461 -14.28 -13.24 -8.62
C SER A 461 -12.75 -13.21 -8.78
N SER A 462 -12.02 -13.02 -7.70
CA SER A 462 -10.55 -12.99 -7.69
C SER A 462 -9.93 -14.36 -7.93
N TYR A 463 -10.58 -15.41 -7.39
CA TYR A 463 -10.19 -16.78 -7.67
C TYR A 463 -10.29 -17.09 -9.17
N ALA A 464 -11.38 -16.72 -9.82
CA ALA A 464 -11.55 -16.89 -11.26
C ALA A 464 -10.52 -16.09 -12.07
N SER A 465 -10.31 -14.82 -11.70
CA SER A 465 -9.33 -13.92 -12.34
C SER A 465 -7.90 -14.45 -12.24
N LEU A 466 -7.49 -14.92 -11.06
CA LEU A 466 -6.19 -15.57 -10.88
C LEU A 466 -6.04 -16.82 -11.74
N GLY A 467 -7.11 -17.60 -11.92
CA GLY A 467 -7.13 -18.75 -12.83
C GLY A 467 -6.91 -18.36 -14.29
N LEU A 468 -7.52 -17.28 -14.76
CA LEU A 468 -7.30 -16.74 -16.10
C LEU A 468 -5.86 -16.25 -16.29
N LEU A 469 -5.28 -15.58 -15.29
CA LEU A 469 -3.87 -15.19 -15.31
C LEU A 469 -2.95 -16.41 -15.44
N ILE A 470 -3.16 -17.46 -14.62
CA ILE A 470 -2.34 -18.67 -14.66
C ILE A 470 -2.43 -19.35 -16.03
N GLN A 471 -3.63 -19.43 -16.61
CA GLN A 471 -3.80 -19.97 -17.96
C GLN A 471 -3.03 -19.16 -19.01
N ASP A 472 -3.06 -17.82 -18.90
CA ASP A 472 -2.34 -16.93 -19.79
C ASP A 472 -0.82 -17.11 -19.67
N VAL A 473 -0.32 -17.19 -18.43
CA VAL A 473 1.10 -17.45 -18.12
C VAL A 473 1.55 -18.81 -18.67
N ILE A 474 0.74 -19.86 -18.47
CA ILE A 474 1.07 -21.20 -18.98
C ILE A 474 1.07 -21.22 -20.51
N SER A 475 0.22 -20.44 -21.18
CA SER A 475 0.21 -20.36 -22.65
C SER A 475 1.50 -19.78 -23.25
N ASN A 476 2.33 -19.11 -22.45
CA ASN A 476 3.63 -18.61 -22.90
C ASN A 476 4.70 -19.70 -23.02
N ILE A 477 4.46 -20.89 -22.47
CA ILE A 477 5.44 -21.98 -22.40
C ILE A 477 5.28 -22.98 -23.57
N SER A 478 4.20 -22.88 -24.30
CA SER A 478 3.80 -23.85 -25.36
C SER A 478 4.38 -23.51 -26.74
#